data_a05ee1f0f14bdf60e86a2a7def282424
#
_entry.id   a05ee1f0f14bdf60e86a2a7def282424
#
_cell.length_a   1.000
_cell.length_b   1.000
_cell.length_c   1.000
_cell.angle_alpha   90.00
_cell.angle_beta   90.00
_cell.angle_gamma   90.00
#
_symmetry.space_group_name_H-M   'P 1'
#
loop_
_entity.id
_entity.type
_entity.pdbx_description
1 polymer ?
#
loop_
_entity_poly.entity_id
_entity_poly.type
_entity_poly.pdbx_seq_one_letter_code
_entity_poly.pdbx_strand_id
1 'polypeptide(L)'
;MKRWVEYIWLDHDNNYRSKTRILNDDGSAGPFSISKLPTWNFDGSSTQQADGEDSEVYIKPVYMVRDPFRRNCDSWLVLCDTWLPDGNPHPDNTRVNAMKIFSQTVVRTAEPWFGLEQEFFIRKSAKGYPVGLDKATYEKSKAENIQGPYYCGVGKGNCATREFMEQ
;
A
#
# COMPACT_ATOMS: atom_id res chain seq x y z
N MET A 1 10.64 -6.98 -22.54
CA MET A 1 9.61 -7.66 -21.72
C MET A 1 8.57 -6.61 -21.31
N LYS A 2 7.29 -6.99 -21.20
CA LYS A 2 6.25 -6.07 -20.68
C LYS A 2 6.10 -6.25 -19.18
N ARG A 3 6.11 -5.16 -18.44
CA ARG A 3 5.95 -5.12 -16.99
C ARG A 3 4.70 -4.35 -16.61
N TRP A 4 3.92 -4.91 -15.72
CA TRP A 4 2.77 -4.23 -15.12
C TRP A 4 3.25 -3.48 -13.89
N VAL A 5 3.02 -2.18 -13.85
CA VAL A 5 3.51 -1.33 -12.76
C VAL A 5 2.34 -0.53 -12.20
N GLU A 6 1.94 -0.88 -11.00
CA GLU A 6 0.85 -0.22 -10.28
C GLU A 6 1.44 0.82 -9.34
N TYR A 7 1.23 2.08 -9.68
CA TYR A 7 1.61 3.25 -8.88
C TYR A 7 0.56 3.47 -7.80
N ILE A 8 0.99 3.52 -6.56
CA ILE A 8 0.14 3.63 -5.37
C ILE A 8 0.54 4.88 -4.61
N TRP A 9 -0.42 5.72 -4.25
CA TRP A 9 -0.21 6.93 -3.45
C TRP A 9 -1.32 7.12 -2.44
N LEU A 10 -1.15 8.07 -1.53
CA LEU A 10 -2.17 8.47 -0.56
C LEU A 10 -2.89 9.72 -1.05
N ASP A 11 -4.22 9.74 -0.95
CA ASP A 11 -5.04 10.91 -1.18
C ASP A 11 -5.06 11.84 0.04
N HIS A 12 -5.82 12.93 -0.01
CA HIS A 12 -5.95 13.89 1.10
C HIS A 12 -6.41 13.23 2.41
N ASP A 13 -7.29 12.25 2.34
CA ASP A 13 -7.84 11.52 3.50
C ASP A 13 -6.98 10.31 3.91
N ASN A 14 -5.76 10.18 3.37
CA ASN A 14 -4.86 9.04 3.57
C ASN A 14 -5.41 7.69 3.06
N ASN A 15 -6.35 7.71 2.12
CA ASN A 15 -6.76 6.49 1.45
C ASN A 15 -5.78 6.14 0.33
N TYR A 16 -5.58 4.85 0.10
CA TYR A 16 -4.78 4.37 -1.03
C TYR A 16 -5.50 4.62 -2.34
N ARG A 17 -4.78 5.21 -3.27
CA ARG A 17 -5.15 5.35 -4.69
C ARG A 17 -4.14 4.64 -5.54
N SER A 18 -4.58 4.11 -6.68
CA SER A 18 -3.64 3.48 -7.61
C SER A 18 -4.03 3.69 -9.05
N LYS A 19 -3.04 3.59 -9.92
CA LYS A 19 -3.21 3.48 -11.36
C LYS A 19 -2.08 2.63 -11.95
N THR A 20 -2.39 1.87 -12.98
CA THR A 20 -1.45 0.92 -13.57
C THR A 20 -1.02 1.38 -14.96
N ARG A 21 0.25 1.20 -15.26
CA ARG A 21 0.79 1.32 -16.62
C ARG A 21 1.61 0.09 -16.99
N ILE A 22 1.76 -0.11 -18.29
CA ILE A 22 2.64 -1.14 -18.83
C ILE A 22 3.91 -0.47 -19.32
N LEU A 23 5.04 -0.92 -18.80
CA LEU A 23 6.37 -0.49 -19.25
C LEU A 23 6.98 -1.56 -20.13
N ASN A 24 7.67 -1.13 -21.20
CA ASN A 24 8.51 -1.99 -21.97
C ASN A 24 9.93 -1.91 -21.40
N ASP A 25 10.47 -3.03 -20.94
CA ASP A 25 11.86 -3.15 -20.49
C ASP A 25 12.53 -4.26 -21.30
N ASP A 26 13.50 -3.89 -22.10
CA ASP A 26 14.28 -4.81 -22.92
C ASP A 26 15.43 -5.49 -22.16
N GLY A 27 15.64 -5.06 -20.91
CA GLY A 27 16.72 -5.56 -20.05
C GLY A 27 18.11 -4.98 -20.38
N SER A 28 18.25 -4.11 -21.39
CA SER A 28 19.53 -3.57 -21.84
C SER A 28 20.24 -2.73 -20.78
N ALA A 29 19.48 -2.07 -19.91
CA ALA A 29 19.99 -1.20 -18.84
C ALA A 29 20.10 -1.92 -17.46
N GLY A 30 20.30 -3.25 -17.46
CA GLY A 30 20.43 -4.04 -16.23
C GLY A 30 19.10 -4.37 -15.54
N PRO A 31 19.11 -4.80 -14.26
CA PRO A 31 17.94 -5.22 -13.54
C PRO A 31 16.86 -4.14 -13.45
N PHE A 32 15.59 -4.56 -13.43
CA PHE A 32 14.49 -3.63 -13.21
C PHE A 32 14.55 -3.07 -11.80
N SER A 33 14.54 -1.76 -11.69
CA SER A 33 14.72 -1.03 -10.44
C SER A 33 13.93 0.26 -10.43
N ILE A 34 13.82 0.88 -9.26
CA ILE A 34 13.10 2.13 -9.08
C ILE A 34 13.59 3.27 -9.98
N SER A 35 14.87 3.29 -10.30
CA SER A 35 15.47 4.31 -11.19
C SER A 35 14.98 4.25 -12.64
N LYS A 36 14.37 3.13 -13.04
CA LYS A 36 13.75 2.96 -14.37
C LYS A 36 12.28 3.38 -14.39
N LEU A 37 11.71 3.72 -13.25
CA LEU A 37 10.31 4.10 -13.15
C LEU A 37 10.14 5.59 -13.43
N PRO A 38 9.36 5.97 -14.45
CA PRO A 38 9.11 7.38 -14.72
C PRO A 38 8.18 7.99 -13.67
N THR A 39 8.37 9.28 -13.40
CA THR A 39 7.34 10.10 -12.77
C THR A 39 6.06 10.03 -13.58
N TRP A 40 4.94 10.04 -12.90
CA TRP A 40 3.62 10.10 -13.51
C TRP A 40 2.78 11.17 -12.82
N ASN A 41 1.53 11.35 -13.25
CA ASN A 41 0.61 12.35 -12.72
C ASN A 41 -0.80 11.77 -12.57
N PHE A 42 -1.65 12.50 -11.89
CA PHE A 42 -3.08 12.23 -11.78
C PHE A 42 -3.85 13.54 -11.59
N ASP A 43 -5.17 13.48 -11.77
CA ASP A 43 -6.07 14.58 -11.50
C ASP A 43 -6.34 14.67 -9.98
N GLY A 44 -5.71 15.64 -9.34
CA GLY A 44 -5.80 15.86 -7.90
C GLY A 44 -7.18 16.33 -7.43
N SER A 45 -8.01 16.88 -8.34
CA SER A 45 -9.37 17.29 -7.98
C SER A 45 -10.24 16.11 -7.55
N SER A 46 -9.99 14.94 -8.14
CA SER A 46 -10.68 13.69 -7.80
C SER A 46 -10.27 13.08 -6.44
N THR A 47 -9.21 13.60 -5.82
CA THR A 47 -8.63 13.12 -4.58
C THR A 47 -8.52 14.19 -3.50
N GLN A 48 -9.16 15.35 -3.71
CA GLN A 48 -9.12 16.54 -2.84
C GLN A 48 -7.69 17.09 -2.65
N GLN A 49 -6.82 16.91 -3.64
CA GLN A 49 -5.42 17.32 -3.60
C GLN A 49 -5.09 18.47 -4.54
N ALA A 50 -6.07 18.96 -5.30
CA ALA A 50 -5.92 20.14 -6.15
C ALA A 50 -7.29 20.75 -6.48
N ASP A 51 -7.27 22.02 -6.91
CA ASP A 51 -8.45 22.70 -7.44
C ASP A 51 -8.76 22.24 -8.88
N GLY A 52 -10.03 22.35 -9.30
CA GLY A 52 -10.48 21.82 -10.59
C GLY A 52 -9.86 22.46 -11.83
N GLU A 53 -9.34 23.68 -11.74
CA GLU A 53 -8.73 24.40 -12.88
C GLU A 53 -7.23 24.08 -13.06
N ASP A 54 -6.52 23.79 -11.95
CA ASP A 54 -5.09 23.38 -11.95
C ASP A 54 -4.93 22.11 -11.13
N SER A 55 -5.39 21.01 -11.70
CA SER A 55 -5.59 19.77 -10.98
C SER A 55 -4.44 18.77 -11.09
N GLU A 56 -3.37 19.07 -11.81
CA GLU A 56 -2.28 18.14 -12.01
C GLU A 56 -1.45 17.94 -10.73
N VAL A 57 -1.37 16.70 -10.26
CA VAL A 57 -0.47 16.29 -9.18
C VAL A 57 0.45 15.18 -9.70
N TYR A 58 1.76 15.34 -9.44
CA TYR A 58 2.75 14.35 -9.83
C TYR A 58 2.93 13.28 -8.76
N ILE A 59 3.17 12.05 -9.20
CA ILE A 59 3.56 10.91 -8.37
C ILE A 59 4.96 10.45 -8.74
N LYS A 60 5.86 10.46 -7.74
CA LYS A 60 7.26 10.05 -7.89
C LYS A 60 7.47 8.72 -7.17
N PRO A 61 7.97 7.69 -7.85
CA PRO A 61 8.30 6.41 -7.23
C PRO A 61 9.30 6.56 -6.08
N VAL A 62 9.02 5.94 -4.94
CA VAL A 62 9.90 5.96 -3.75
C VAL A 62 10.26 4.57 -3.25
N TYR A 63 9.43 3.57 -3.53
CA TYR A 63 9.69 2.18 -3.19
C TYR A 63 8.99 1.23 -4.14
N MET A 64 9.51 0.03 -4.35
CA MET A 64 8.89 -0.97 -5.21
C MET A 64 9.07 -2.38 -4.69
N VAL A 65 8.07 -3.20 -4.88
CA VAL A 65 8.08 -4.64 -4.57
C VAL A 65 7.43 -5.44 -5.68
N ARG A 66 7.75 -6.71 -5.77
CA ARG A 66 6.99 -7.64 -6.63
C ARG A 66 5.54 -7.68 -6.14
N ASP A 67 4.59 -7.67 -7.08
CA ASP A 67 3.19 -7.85 -6.76
C ASP A 67 2.93 -9.31 -6.35
N PRO A 68 2.58 -9.58 -5.09
CA PRO A 68 2.36 -10.94 -4.61
C PRO A 68 1.07 -11.58 -5.15
N PHE A 69 0.13 -10.77 -5.64
CA PHE A 69 -1.18 -11.24 -6.10
C PHE A 69 -1.20 -11.59 -7.59
N ARG A 70 -0.41 -10.91 -8.42
CA ARG A 70 -0.33 -11.15 -9.87
C ARG A 70 0.88 -12.01 -10.25
N ARG A 71 0.90 -13.26 -9.79
CA ARG A 71 2.07 -14.15 -9.93
C ARG A 71 2.35 -14.62 -11.35
N ASN A 72 1.34 -14.60 -12.24
CA ASN A 72 1.45 -15.09 -13.60
C ASN A 72 1.99 -14.05 -14.60
N CYS A 73 2.36 -12.87 -14.13
CA CYS A 73 2.92 -11.82 -14.95
C CYS A 73 4.03 -11.08 -14.20
N ASP A 74 4.87 -10.34 -14.94
CA ASP A 74 5.89 -9.47 -14.34
C ASP A 74 5.22 -8.18 -13.83
N SER A 75 4.70 -8.24 -12.60
CA SER A 75 3.93 -7.19 -11.97
C SER A 75 4.61 -6.63 -10.72
N TRP A 76 4.47 -5.32 -10.54
CA TRP A 76 5.14 -4.55 -9.49
C TRP A 76 4.18 -3.57 -8.84
N LEU A 77 4.23 -3.50 -7.51
CA LEU A 77 3.59 -2.45 -6.72
C LEU A 77 4.64 -1.38 -6.43
N VAL A 78 4.29 -0.12 -6.67
CA VAL A 78 5.20 1.02 -6.55
C VAL A 78 4.58 2.08 -5.67
N LEU A 79 5.14 2.26 -4.47
CA LEU A 79 4.76 3.36 -3.60
C LEU A 79 5.31 4.67 -4.14
N CYS A 80 4.48 5.70 -4.13
CA CYS A 80 4.80 7.01 -4.69
C CYS A 80 4.54 8.13 -3.69
N ASP A 81 5.35 9.17 -3.80
CA ASP A 81 5.13 10.47 -3.16
C ASP A 81 4.38 11.41 -4.09
N THR A 82 3.56 12.30 -3.53
CA THR A 82 2.81 13.34 -4.26
C THR A 82 3.56 14.67 -4.28
N TRP A 83 3.52 15.34 -5.44
CA TRP A 83 4.27 16.56 -5.72
C TRP A 83 3.44 17.55 -6.54
N LEU A 84 3.65 18.83 -6.32
CA LEU A 84 3.05 19.90 -7.12
C LEU A 84 3.78 20.08 -8.46
N PRO A 85 3.13 20.70 -9.47
CA PRO A 85 3.74 21.00 -10.77
C PRO A 85 4.99 21.89 -10.69
N ASP A 86 5.08 22.76 -9.68
CA ASP A 86 6.22 23.63 -9.41
C ASP A 86 7.45 22.91 -8.84
N GLY A 87 7.33 21.60 -8.59
CA GLY A 87 8.39 20.75 -8.06
C GLY A 87 8.48 20.71 -6.54
N ASN A 88 7.59 21.42 -5.84
CA ASN A 88 7.48 21.32 -4.39
C ASN A 88 6.71 20.05 -3.97
N PRO A 89 6.99 19.49 -2.78
CA PRO A 89 6.17 18.42 -2.24
C PRO A 89 4.72 18.90 -2.06
N HIS A 90 3.77 18.02 -2.38
CA HIS A 90 2.38 18.30 -2.06
C HIS A 90 2.20 18.47 -0.53
N PRO A 91 1.32 19.35 -0.02
CA PRO A 91 1.09 19.53 1.42
C PRO A 91 0.78 18.22 2.18
N ASP A 92 0.08 17.28 1.55
CA ASP A 92 -0.24 15.96 2.13
C ASP A 92 0.95 14.98 2.10
N ASN A 93 2.07 15.35 1.50
CA ASN A 93 3.26 14.51 1.43
C ASN A 93 4.07 14.56 2.71
N THR A 94 3.62 13.85 3.72
CA THR A 94 4.31 13.76 5.03
C THR A 94 5.65 13.00 4.95
N ARG A 95 5.80 12.11 3.95
CA ARG A 95 7.01 11.31 3.75
C ARG A 95 8.26 12.16 3.52
N VAL A 96 8.15 13.25 2.78
CA VAL A 96 9.32 14.14 2.53
C VAL A 96 9.90 14.68 3.84
N ASN A 97 9.06 15.09 4.79
CA ASN A 97 9.52 15.57 6.08
C ASN A 97 10.14 14.45 6.93
N ALA A 98 9.55 13.27 6.94
CA ALA A 98 10.12 12.10 7.58
C ALA A 98 11.49 11.77 7.00
N MET A 99 11.63 11.75 5.68
CA MET A 99 12.91 11.47 5.01
C MET A 99 14.00 12.51 5.31
N LYS A 100 13.67 13.79 5.47
CA LYS A 100 14.62 14.82 5.92
C LYS A 100 15.20 14.48 7.30
N ILE A 101 14.38 13.94 8.20
CA ILE A 101 14.81 13.53 9.55
C ILE A 101 15.63 12.25 9.46
N PHE A 102 15.13 11.22 8.80
CA PHE A 102 15.79 9.92 8.70
C PHE A 102 17.10 9.95 7.91
N SER A 103 17.32 10.93 7.05
CA SER A 103 18.58 11.11 6.33
C SER A 103 19.69 11.72 7.17
N GLN A 104 19.39 12.29 8.34
CA GLN A 104 20.40 12.88 9.23
C GLN A 104 21.32 11.79 9.80
N THR A 105 22.62 12.07 9.84
CA THR A 105 23.63 11.10 10.30
C THR A 105 23.34 10.59 11.71
N VAL A 106 22.93 11.48 12.62
CA VAL A 106 22.62 11.12 14.00
C VAL A 106 21.47 10.11 14.09
N VAL A 107 20.43 10.28 13.26
CA VAL A 107 19.29 9.36 13.24
C VAL A 107 19.68 8.03 12.61
N ARG A 108 20.41 8.06 11.50
CA ARG A 108 20.91 6.84 10.85
C ARG A 108 21.84 6.03 11.75
N THR A 109 22.70 6.70 12.52
CA THR A 109 23.60 6.03 13.46
C THR A 109 22.87 5.44 14.66
N ALA A 110 21.73 6.05 15.06
CA ALA A 110 20.88 5.53 16.13
C ALA A 110 20.12 4.25 15.74
N GLU A 111 20.04 3.93 14.44
CA GLU A 111 19.33 2.73 13.89
C GLU A 111 17.96 2.52 14.52
N PRO A 112 17.03 3.52 14.46
CA PRO A 112 15.74 3.42 15.13
C PRO A 112 14.90 2.29 14.56
N TRP A 113 14.30 1.50 15.44
CA TRP A 113 13.41 0.41 15.07
C TRP A 113 11.96 0.81 15.28
N PHE A 114 11.12 0.44 14.33
CA PHE A 114 9.67 0.66 14.38
C PHE A 114 8.96 -0.67 14.19
N GLY A 115 8.03 -1.00 15.08
CA GLY A 115 7.14 -2.14 14.94
C GLY A 115 5.80 -1.70 14.36
N LEU A 116 5.26 -2.50 13.45
CA LEU A 116 3.91 -2.36 12.92
C LEU A 116 3.19 -3.69 13.12
N GLU A 117 1.99 -3.64 13.72
CA GLU A 117 1.10 -4.77 13.84
C GLU A 117 -0.13 -4.51 12.96
N GLN A 118 -0.19 -5.18 11.81
CA GLN A 118 -1.32 -5.05 10.91
C GLN A 118 -2.39 -6.05 11.25
N GLU A 119 -3.50 -5.58 11.84
CA GLU A 119 -4.64 -6.43 12.19
C GLU A 119 -5.75 -6.29 11.15
N PHE A 120 -6.32 -7.41 10.74
CA PHE A 120 -7.43 -7.42 9.78
C PHE A 120 -8.25 -8.70 9.84
N PHE A 121 -9.45 -8.63 9.29
CA PHE A 121 -10.32 -9.78 9.07
C PHE A 121 -10.53 -10.01 7.58
N ILE A 122 -10.42 -11.27 7.16
CA ILE A 122 -10.81 -11.66 5.81
C ILE A 122 -12.31 -11.91 5.77
N ARG A 123 -12.99 -11.31 4.80
CA ARG A 123 -14.43 -11.47 4.55
C ARG A 123 -14.65 -11.85 3.09
N LYS A 124 -15.67 -12.65 2.82
CA LYS A 124 -16.08 -12.97 1.43
C LYS A 124 -16.69 -11.77 0.70
N SER A 125 -17.21 -10.79 1.43
CA SER A 125 -17.77 -9.55 0.90
C SER A 125 -17.70 -8.44 1.96
N ALA A 126 -17.88 -7.19 1.55
CA ALA A 126 -17.87 -6.04 2.45
C ALA A 126 -18.91 -6.13 3.59
N LYS A 127 -20.03 -6.82 3.37
CA LYS A 127 -21.11 -7.02 4.35
C LYS A 127 -21.08 -8.41 5.00
N GLY A 128 -20.11 -9.25 4.63
CA GLY A 128 -19.99 -10.61 5.16
C GLY A 128 -19.38 -10.64 6.55
N TYR A 129 -19.61 -11.74 7.27
CA TYR A 129 -18.88 -12.02 8.53
C TYR A 129 -17.44 -12.45 8.20
N PRO A 130 -16.52 -12.33 9.18
CA PRO A 130 -15.18 -12.90 9.03
C PRO A 130 -15.22 -14.37 8.62
N VAL A 131 -14.34 -14.75 7.72
CA VAL A 131 -14.27 -16.14 7.26
C VAL A 131 -13.97 -17.06 8.42
N GLY A 132 -14.75 -18.14 8.54
CA GLY A 132 -14.65 -19.07 9.67
C GLY A 132 -15.59 -18.77 10.84
N LEU A 133 -16.26 -17.62 10.86
CA LEU A 133 -17.28 -17.27 11.82
C LEU A 133 -18.68 -17.33 11.18
N ASP A 134 -19.64 -17.94 11.86
CA ASP A 134 -21.03 -17.78 11.56
C ASP A 134 -21.61 -16.51 12.22
N LYS A 135 -22.84 -16.15 11.83
CA LYS A 135 -23.51 -14.96 12.35
C LYS A 135 -23.68 -15.01 13.84
N ALA A 136 -24.14 -16.13 14.38
CA ALA A 136 -24.45 -16.27 15.81
C ALA A 136 -23.19 -16.11 16.67
N THR A 137 -22.11 -16.76 16.29
CA THR A 137 -20.82 -16.66 16.97
C THR A 137 -20.26 -15.24 16.90
N TYR A 138 -20.36 -14.57 15.75
CA TYR A 138 -19.90 -13.19 15.59
C TYR A 138 -20.70 -12.22 16.46
N GLU A 139 -22.02 -12.28 16.45
CA GLU A 139 -22.87 -11.39 17.24
C GLU A 139 -22.71 -11.64 18.74
N LYS A 140 -22.55 -12.88 19.15
CA LYS A 140 -22.23 -13.22 20.54
C LYS A 140 -20.90 -12.62 20.97
N SER A 141 -19.84 -12.84 20.22
CA SER A 141 -18.50 -12.29 20.52
C SER A 141 -18.53 -10.77 20.63
N LYS A 142 -19.26 -10.10 19.73
CA LYS A 142 -19.43 -8.66 19.74
C LYS A 142 -20.20 -8.16 20.97
N ALA A 143 -21.31 -8.81 21.32
CA ALA A 143 -22.16 -8.42 22.44
C ALA A 143 -21.47 -8.61 23.80
N GLU A 144 -20.70 -9.69 23.94
CA GLU A 144 -20.02 -10.05 25.18
C GLU A 144 -18.59 -9.54 25.25
N ASN A 145 -18.09 -8.86 24.21
CA ASN A 145 -16.70 -8.40 24.06
C ASN A 145 -15.67 -9.51 24.33
N ILE A 146 -15.95 -10.72 23.81
CA ILE A 146 -15.10 -11.89 24.00
C ILE A 146 -14.10 -12.01 22.87
N GLN A 147 -12.85 -12.33 23.19
CA GLN A 147 -11.83 -12.74 22.25
C GLN A 147 -12.30 -13.95 21.44
N GLY A 148 -12.30 -13.85 20.10
CA GLY A 148 -12.69 -14.95 19.24
C GLY A 148 -11.69 -16.13 19.26
N PRO A 149 -12.11 -17.30 18.76
CA PRO A 149 -11.28 -18.52 18.81
C PRO A 149 -10.04 -18.47 17.88
N TYR A 150 -10.00 -17.46 16.99
CA TYR A 150 -8.95 -17.35 15.95
C TYR A 150 -7.74 -16.52 16.36
N TYR A 151 -7.79 -15.81 17.49
CA TYR A 151 -6.64 -15.05 17.95
C TYR A 151 -5.45 -16.00 18.26
N CYS A 152 -4.35 -15.80 17.55
CA CYS A 152 -3.16 -16.67 17.62
C CYS A 152 -3.46 -18.16 17.39
N GLY A 153 -4.60 -18.49 16.76
CA GLY A 153 -5.06 -19.87 16.58
C GLY A 153 -4.19 -20.66 15.61
N VAL A 154 -3.98 -21.93 15.90
CA VAL A 154 -3.24 -22.89 15.06
C VAL A 154 -4.09 -24.13 14.83
N GLY A 155 -4.02 -24.67 13.62
CA GLY A 155 -4.69 -25.90 13.25
C GLY A 155 -6.11 -25.73 12.73
N LYS A 156 -6.66 -26.84 12.20
CA LYS A 156 -7.99 -26.86 11.58
C LYS A 156 -9.06 -26.46 12.62
N GLY A 157 -9.89 -25.48 12.26
CA GLY A 157 -10.95 -24.95 13.12
C GLY A 157 -10.54 -23.78 14.02
N ASN A 158 -9.24 -23.57 14.24
CA ASN A 158 -8.70 -22.48 15.03
C ASN A 158 -8.03 -21.37 14.17
N CYS A 159 -7.82 -21.62 12.91
CA CYS A 159 -7.37 -20.61 11.96
C CYS A 159 -8.08 -20.80 10.62
N ALA A 160 -8.65 -19.73 10.11
CA ALA A 160 -9.24 -19.69 8.77
C ALA A 160 -8.37 -18.82 7.88
N THR A 161 -8.13 -19.30 6.65
CA THR A 161 -7.44 -18.52 5.60
C THR A 161 -5.96 -18.19 5.88
N ARG A 162 -5.30 -18.90 6.80
CA ARG A 162 -3.89 -18.67 7.11
C ARG A 162 -2.97 -18.79 5.88
N GLU A 163 -3.21 -19.80 5.03
CA GLU A 163 -2.47 -19.97 3.77
C GLU A 163 -2.54 -18.77 2.86
N PHE A 164 -3.67 -18.07 2.84
CA PHE A 164 -3.83 -16.83 2.08
C PHE A 164 -3.02 -15.68 2.69
N MET A 165 -2.86 -15.70 4.00
CA MET A 165 -2.19 -14.63 4.75
C MET A 165 -0.67 -14.74 4.69
N GLU A 166 -0.16 -15.94 4.57
CA GLU A 166 1.29 -16.23 4.57
C GLU A 166 1.90 -16.13 3.15
N GLN A 167 1.10 -15.76 2.16
CA GLN A 167 1.53 -15.59 0.76
C GLN A 167 1.90 -14.16 0.45
#